data_35bf7a5a7a082ca7d0a0bdeabcdc2ca5
#
_entry.id   35bf7a5a7a082ca7d0a0bdeabcdc2ca5
#
_cell.length_a   1.000
_cell.length_b   1.000
_cell.length_c   1.000
_cell.angle_alpha   90.00
_cell.angle_beta   90.00
_cell.angle_gamma   90.00
#
_symmetry.space_group_name_H-M   'P 1'
#
loop_
_entity.id
_entity.type
_entity.pdbx_description
1 polymer ?
#
loop_
_entity_poly.entity_id
_entity_poly.type
_entity_poly.pdbx_seq_one_letter_code
_entity_poly.pdbx_strand_id
1 'polypeptide(L)'
;MIHPFYTEACAAFHAGVAAADPAEAVRRSLPEFDRPPTVIAVGKAALSMAGMARSLLGPVPALVVVTNPENAQCTKTLPPMPEAQIFAAAHPIPDEIGLTAGRAVKAALVAASQACRPVLCLISGGGSALLPAPVAGVSLRDKMVVNAQLLTSGADIEVMNLIRQQLSELKGGGMLRYAEPSPVTSLILSDVLGDDLRAV
;
A
#
# COMPACT_ATOMS: atom_id res chain seq x y z
N MET A 1 21.87 20.25 32.70
CA MET A 1 22.67 20.19 31.44
C MET A 1 22.34 18.88 30.74
N ILE A 2 21.90 18.96 29.47
CA ILE A 2 21.67 17.77 28.66
C ILE A 2 23.05 17.21 28.27
N HIS A 3 23.24 15.91 28.48
CA HIS A 3 24.52 15.25 28.18
C HIS A 3 24.82 15.31 26.67
N PRO A 4 26.07 15.60 26.22
CA PRO A 4 26.40 15.67 24.80
C PRO A 4 25.98 14.47 23.97
N PHE A 5 26.12 13.24 24.50
CA PHE A 5 25.67 12.00 23.86
C PHE A 5 24.17 11.96 23.59
N TYR A 6 23.33 12.62 24.40
CA TYR A 6 21.91 12.70 24.13
C TYR A 6 21.62 13.49 22.84
N THR A 7 22.31 14.60 22.65
CA THR A 7 22.17 15.42 21.43
C THR A 7 22.62 14.66 20.19
N GLU A 8 23.75 13.93 20.28
CA GLU A 8 24.26 13.11 19.18
C GLU A 8 23.32 11.93 18.87
N ALA A 9 22.78 11.25 19.90
CA ALA A 9 21.82 10.17 19.72
C ALA A 9 20.51 10.67 19.06
N CYS A 10 20.01 11.82 19.48
CA CYS A 10 18.85 12.45 18.84
C CYS A 10 19.13 12.82 17.36
N ALA A 11 20.31 13.38 17.09
CA ALA A 11 20.69 13.72 15.72
C ALA A 11 20.78 12.46 14.84
N ALA A 12 21.39 11.39 15.32
CA ALA A 12 21.47 10.12 14.62
C ALA A 12 20.07 9.51 14.38
N PHE A 13 19.20 9.54 15.40
CA PHE A 13 17.81 9.10 15.26
C PHE A 13 17.05 9.90 14.21
N HIS A 14 17.12 11.22 14.24
CA HIS A 14 16.45 12.07 13.24
C HIS A 14 17.00 11.85 11.82
N ALA A 15 18.31 11.65 11.70
CA ALA A 15 18.92 11.32 10.41
C ALA A 15 18.39 9.98 9.87
N GLY A 16 18.25 8.97 10.73
CA GLY A 16 17.66 7.67 10.37
C GLY A 16 16.19 7.79 9.94
N VAL A 17 15.37 8.56 10.68
CA VAL A 17 13.97 8.82 10.33
C VAL A 17 13.87 9.53 8.99
N ALA A 18 14.71 10.55 8.75
CA ALA A 18 14.72 11.27 7.48
C ALA A 18 15.16 10.39 6.30
N ALA A 19 16.12 9.49 6.52
CA ALA A 19 16.56 8.54 5.49
C ALA A 19 15.49 7.50 5.13
N ALA A 20 14.60 7.18 6.08
CA ALA A 20 13.48 6.24 5.90
C ALA A 20 12.17 6.92 5.47
N ASP A 21 12.20 8.21 5.09
CA ASP A 21 11.00 8.95 4.68
C ASP A 21 10.36 8.32 3.44
N PRO A 22 9.09 7.89 3.51
CA PRO A 22 8.39 7.24 2.40
C PRO A 22 8.24 8.11 1.16
N ALA A 23 8.05 9.42 1.35
CA ALA A 23 7.95 10.37 0.24
C ALA A 23 9.30 10.50 -0.48
N GLU A 24 10.39 10.59 0.27
CA GLU A 24 11.74 10.66 -0.27
C GLU A 24 12.14 9.37 -0.99
N ALA A 25 11.70 8.20 -0.50
CA ALA A 25 11.90 6.93 -1.19
C ALA A 25 11.21 6.92 -2.57
N VAL A 26 9.97 7.41 -2.65
CA VAL A 26 9.26 7.58 -3.94
C VAL A 26 9.99 8.56 -4.84
N ARG A 27 10.42 9.72 -4.32
CA ARG A 27 11.14 10.73 -5.11
C ARG A 27 12.38 10.18 -5.80
N ARG A 28 13.13 9.29 -5.11
CA ARG A 28 14.36 8.67 -5.66
C ARG A 28 14.10 7.56 -6.66
N SER A 29 12.96 6.88 -6.55
CA SER A 29 12.70 5.62 -7.27
C SER A 29 11.59 5.71 -8.30
N LEU A 30 10.90 6.87 -8.42
CA LEU A 30 9.81 7.02 -9.36
C LEU A 30 10.35 6.98 -10.79
N PRO A 31 9.93 6.01 -11.62
CA PRO A 31 10.36 5.96 -13.02
C PRO A 31 9.62 7.00 -13.88
N GLU A 32 10.14 7.23 -15.05
CA GLU A 32 9.44 7.99 -16.08
C GLU A 32 8.31 7.16 -16.69
N PHE A 33 7.23 7.85 -17.07
CA PHE A 33 6.07 7.26 -17.74
C PHE A 33 5.78 8.04 -19.02
N ASP A 34 5.55 7.34 -20.12
CA ASP A 34 5.16 7.97 -21.40
C ASP A 34 3.86 8.76 -21.31
N ARG A 35 3.01 8.40 -20.36
CA ARG A 35 1.75 9.07 -20.03
C ARG A 35 1.40 8.87 -18.54
N PRO A 36 0.60 9.78 -17.95
CA PRO A 36 0.27 9.69 -16.52
C PRO A 36 -0.34 8.32 -16.17
N PRO A 37 0.22 7.59 -15.17
CA PRO A 37 -0.28 6.28 -14.78
C PRO A 37 -1.56 6.40 -13.94
N THR A 38 -2.31 5.29 -13.83
CA THR A 38 -3.24 5.07 -12.72
C THR A 38 -2.42 4.75 -11.49
N VAL A 39 -2.66 5.46 -10.38
CA VAL A 39 -1.88 5.29 -9.14
C VAL A 39 -2.71 4.57 -8.09
N ILE A 40 -2.15 3.51 -7.51
CA ILE A 40 -2.74 2.73 -6.40
C ILE A 40 -1.73 2.71 -5.27
N ALA A 41 -2.08 3.28 -4.14
CA ALA A 41 -1.23 3.33 -2.95
C ALA A 41 -1.89 2.58 -1.79
N VAL A 42 -1.18 1.60 -1.21
CA VAL A 42 -1.72 0.74 -0.15
C VAL A 42 -0.70 0.56 0.98
N GLY A 43 -1.14 0.75 2.20
CA GLY A 43 -0.34 0.56 3.40
C GLY A 43 -0.33 1.77 4.31
N LYS A 44 0.40 1.68 5.43
CA LYS A 44 0.46 2.75 6.43
C LYS A 44 1.10 4.03 5.87
N ALA A 45 2.09 3.91 4.98
CA ALA A 45 2.76 5.05 4.34
C ALA A 45 2.10 5.48 3.02
N ALA A 46 1.01 4.83 2.60
CA ALA A 46 0.39 5.03 1.28
C ALA A 46 0.08 6.48 0.97
N LEU A 47 -0.41 7.24 1.94
CA LEU A 47 -0.80 8.65 1.73
C LEU A 47 0.43 9.54 1.45
N SER A 48 1.52 9.36 2.18
CA SER A 48 2.78 10.09 1.97
C SER A 48 3.40 9.74 0.61
N MET A 49 3.46 8.45 0.28
CA MET A 49 3.95 7.96 -1.01
C MET A 49 3.12 8.50 -2.17
N ALA A 50 1.79 8.46 -2.06
CA ALA A 50 0.87 8.98 -3.07
C ALA A 50 1.02 10.49 -3.27
N GLY A 51 1.15 11.25 -2.19
CA GLY A 51 1.36 12.70 -2.23
C GLY A 51 2.63 13.09 -3.01
N MET A 52 3.73 12.38 -2.76
CA MET A 52 4.98 12.61 -3.48
C MET A 52 4.85 12.20 -4.96
N ALA A 53 4.31 11.01 -5.24
CA ALA A 53 4.10 10.57 -6.62
C ALA A 53 3.23 11.56 -7.40
N ARG A 54 2.13 12.03 -6.79
CA ARG A 54 1.22 13.02 -7.38
C ARG A 54 1.91 14.37 -7.64
N SER A 55 2.79 14.78 -6.73
CA SER A 55 3.57 16.03 -6.89
C SER A 55 4.52 15.95 -8.09
N LEU A 56 5.13 14.80 -8.32
CA LEU A 56 6.10 14.60 -9.41
C LEU A 56 5.43 14.32 -10.76
N LEU A 57 4.36 13.53 -10.76
CA LEU A 57 3.66 13.12 -11.99
C LEU A 57 2.70 14.20 -12.53
N GLY A 58 2.31 15.17 -11.70
CA GLY A 58 1.21 16.06 -12.01
C GLY A 58 -0.16 15.35 -11.91
N PRO A 59 -1.24 15.86 -12.50
CA PRO A 59 -2.56 15.24 -12.48
C PRO A 59 -2.54 13.83 -13.06
N VAL A 60 -3.16 12.88 -12.35
CA VAL A 60 -3.29 11.48 -12.78
C VAL A 60 -4.76 11.12 -13.03
N PRO A 61 -5.06 10.18 -13.91
CA PRO A 61 -6.45 9.85 -14.29
C PRO A 61 -7.24 9.19 -13.16
N ALA A 62 -6.56 8.48 -12.26
CA ALA A 62 -7.13 7.88 -11.07
C ALA A 62 -6.04 7.71 -10.00
N LEU A 63 -6.40 7.99 -8.76
CA LEU A 63 -5.57 7.82 -7.58
C LEU A 63 -6.39 7.18 -6.48
N VAL A 64 -6.07 5.95 -6.12
CA VAL A 64 -6.71 5.23 -5.02
C VAL A 64 -5.70 5.06 -3.89
N VAL A 65 -6.04 5.56 -2.71
CA VAL A 65 -5.19 5.47 -1.51
C VAL A 65 -5.91 4.69 -0.44
N VAL A 66 -5.29 3.64 0.07
CA VAL A 66 -5.82 2.81 1.16
C VAL A 66 -4.83 2.82 2.32
N THR A 67 -5.22 3.43 3.41
CA THR A 67 -4.36 3.58 4.60
C THR A 67 -5.19 3.44 5.89
N ASN A 68 -4.55 3.47 7.05
CA ASN A 68 -5.22 3.45 8.34
C ASN A 68 -5.76 4.83 8.74
N PRO A 69 -6.74 4.91 9.65
CA PRO A 69 -7.39 6.17 10.03
C PRO A 69 -6.42 7.24 10.56
N GLU A 70 -5.41 6.83 11.32
CA GLU A 70 -4.42 7.75 11.89
C GLU A 70 -3.63 8.48 10.80
N ASN A 71 -3.21 7.75 9.77
CA ASN A 71 -2.44 8.31 8.66
C ASN A 71 -3.34 9.05 7.65
N ALA A 72 -4.60 8.65 7.50
CA ALA A 72 -5.56 9.34 6.64
C ALA A 72 -5.83 10.80 7.09
N GLN A 73 -5.62 11.12 8.36
CA GLN A 73 -5.77 12.47 8.90
C GLN A 73 -4.56 13.39 8.59
N CYS A 74 -3.44 12.84 8.17
CA CYS A 74 -2.20 13.58 7.90
C CYS A 74 -2.20 14.30 6.54
N THR A 75 -3.36 14.74 6.04
CA THR A 75 -3.50 15.39 4.73
C THR A 75 -3.00 16.84 4.71
N LYS A 76 -2.85 17.48 5.88
CA LYS A 76 -2.56 18.93 5.98
C LYS A 76 -1.22 19.36 5.38
N THR A 77 -0.26 18.46 5.27
CA THR A 77 1.08 18.73 4.73
C THR A 77 1.26 18.25 3.29
N LEU A 78 0.24 17.63 2.71
CA LEU A 78 0.31 17.06 1.37
C LEU A 78 -0.25 18.02 0.31
N PRO A 79 0.24 17.94 -0.94
CA PRO A 79 -0.35 18.70 -2.03
C PRO A 79 -1.81 18.29 -2.23
N PRO A 80 -2.66 19.20 -2.75
CA PRO A 80 -4.04 18.85 -3.09
C PRO A 80 -4.10 17.69 -4.10
N MET A 81 -4.90 16.68 -3.78
CA MET A 81 -5.14 15.51 -4.63
C MET A 81 -6.66 15.36 -4.84
N PRO A 82 -7.31 16.26 -5.60
CA PRO A 82 -8.77 16.27 -5.74
C PRO A 82 -9.31 15.00 -6.42
N GLU A 83 -8.49 14.33 -7.23
CA GLU A 83 -8.81 13.07 -7.87
C GLU A 83 -8.67 11.83 -6.96
N ALA A 84 -8.10 11.98 -5.77
CA ALA A 84 -7.83 10.87 -4.88
C ALA A 84 -9.08 10.33 -4.19
N GLN A 85 -9.30 9.03 -4.30
CA GLN A 85 -10.20 8.28 -3.44
C GLN A 85 -9.41 7.72 -2.26
N ILE A 86 -9.62 8.29 -1.07
CA ILE A 86 -8.88 7.90 0.14
C ILE A 86 -9.78 7.05 1.02
N PHE A 87 -9.33 5.85 1.35
CA PHE A 87 -10.00 4.90 2.23
C PHE A 87 -9.20 4.74 3.52
N ALA A 88 -9.82 5.10 4.64
CA ALA A 88 -9.28 4.94 6.00
C ALA A 88 -9.73 3.59 6.57
N ALA A 89 -9.11 2.51 6.15
CA ALA A 89 -9.47 1.14 6.52
C ALA A 89 -8.82 0.73 7.86
N ALA A 90 -9.47 -0.19 8.58
CA ALA A 90 -8.99 -0.65 9.87
C ALA A 90 -7.74 -1.54 9.76
N HIS A 91 -6.87 -1.42 10.75
CA HIS A 91 -5.65 -2.21 10.89
C HIS A 91 -5.40 -2.47 12.40
N PRO A 92 -5.05 -3.67 12.86
CA PRO A 92 -4.67 -4.87 12.07
C PRO A 92 -5.84 -5.79 11.64
N ILE A 93 -7.06 -5.51 12.08
CA ILE A 93 -8.25 -6.31 11.75
C ILE A 93 -8.96 -5.65 10.57
N PRO A 94 -9.19 -6.36 9.45
CA PRO A 94 -9.83 -5.78 8.27
C PRO A 94 -11.30 -5.44 8.53
N ASP A 95 -11.83 -4.43 7.82
CA ASP A 95 -13.18 -3.92 7.94
C ASP A 95 -13.89 -3.77 6.57
N GLU A 96 -15.14 -3.30 6.59
CA GLU A 96 -15.93 -3.03 5.39
C GLU A 96 -15.38 -1.87 4.54
N ILE A 97 -14.65 -0.94 5.15
CA ILE A 97 -13.99 0.14 4.40
C ILE A 97 -12.88 -0.46 3.54
N GLY A 98 -12.07 -1.37 4.10
CA GLY A 98 -11.06 -2.11 3.35
C GLY A 98 -11.66 -2.97 2.23
N LEU A 99 -12.83 -3.58 2.45
CA LEU A 99 -13.55 -4.31 1.42
C LEU A 99 -14.00 -3.39 0.28
N THR A 100 -14.51 -2.21 0.61
CA THR A 100 -14.91 -1.18 -0.37
C THR A 100 -13.69 -0.66 -1.14
N ALA A 101 -12.58 -0.43 -0.44
CA ALA A 101 -11.30 -0.07 -1.07
C ALA A 101 -10.84 -1.13 -2.07
N GLY A 102 -10.99 -2.42 -1.74
CA GLY A 102 -10.67 -3.52 -2.66
C GLY A 102 -11.46 -3.45 -3.97
N ARG A 103 -12.74 -3.10 -3.89
CA ARG A 103 -13.58 -2.89 -5.08
C ARG A 103 -13.12 -1.69 -5.90
N ALA A 104 -12.77 -0.58 -5.24
CA ALA A 104 -12.26 0.62 -5.91
C ALA A 104 -10.92 0.36 -6.61
N VAL A 105 -9.99 -0.36 -5.95
CA VAL A 105 -8.72 -0.78 -6.56
C VAL A 105 -8.96 -1.64 -7.80
N LYS A 106 -9.82 -2.66 -7.71
CA LYS A 106 -10.16 -3.50 -8.87
C LYS A 106 -10.74 -2.67 -10.02
N ALA A 107 -11.68 -1.77 -9.74
CA ALA A 107 -12.27 -0.91 -10.75
C ALA A 107 -11.24 -0.01 -11.42
N ALA A 108 -10.30 0.56 -10.66
CA ALA A 108 -9.22 1.39 -11.19
C ALA A 108 -8.26 0.57 -12.09
N LEU A 109 -7.92 -0.66 -11.68
CA LEU A 109 -7.08 -1.57 -12.48
C LEU A 109 -7.76 -1.95 -13.81
N VAL A 110 -9.05 -2.32 -13.77
CA VAL A 110 -9.83 -2.65 -14.97
C VAL A 110 -9.94 -1.43 -15.92
N ALA A 111 -10.18 -0.25 -15.38
CA ALA A 111 -10.21 0.97 -16.18
C ALA A 111 -8.84 1.29 -16.83
N ALA A 112 -7.74 1.05 -16.12
CA ALA A 112 -6.39 1.18 -16.64
C ALA A 112 -6.13 0.17 -17.76
N SER A 113 -6.52 -1.10 -17.56
CA SER A 113 -6.45 -2.17 -18.56
C SER A 113 -7.18 -1.78 -19.86
N GLN A 114 -8.44 -1.37 -19.77
CA GLN A 114 -9.25 -0.95 -20.92
C GLN A 114 -8.65 0.24 -21.69
N ALA A 115 -7.97 1.14 -20.98
CA ALA A 115 -7.28 2.29 -21.57
C ALA A 115 -5.83 1.97 -21.99
N CYS A 116 -5.37 0.73 -21.83
CA CYS A 116 -3.96 0.31 -21.93
C CYS A 116 -3.00 1.26 -21.19
N ARG A 117 -3.40 1.79 -20.05
CA ARG A 117 -2.69 2.83 -19.28
C ARG A 117 -1.75 2.20 -18.26
N PRO A 118 -0.50 2.71 -18.11
CA PRO A 118 0.39 2.20 -17.09
C PRO A 118 -0.20 2.36 -15.69
N VAL A 119 0.15 1.44 -14.81
CA VAL A 119 -0.25 1.44 -13.40
C VAL A 119 0.99 1.59 -12.53
N LEU A 120 0.93 2.50 -11.56
CA LEU A 120 1.91 2.65 -10.50
C LEU A 120 1.31 2.16 -9.18
N CYS A 121 1.87 1.08 -8.63
CA CYS A 121 1.53 0.58 -7.32
C CYS A 121 2.55 1.06 -6.29
N LEU A 122 2.09 1.72 -5.22
CA LEU A 122 2.89 2.19 -4.09
C LEU A 122 2.48 1.35 -2.88
N ILE A 123 3.34 0.44 -2.45
CA ILE A 123 3.02 -0.55 -1.43
C ILE A 123 3.88 -0.31 -0.19
N SER A 124 3.26 -0.35 0.98
CA SER A 124 3.97 -0.30 2.27
C SER A 124 3.35 -1.25 3.28
N GLY A 125 3.97 -1.41 4.45
CA GLY A 125 3.50 -2.30 5.51
C GLY A 125 2.03 -2.10 5.89
N GLY A 126 1.37 -3.16 6.31
CA GLY A 126 -0.04 -3.18 6.73
C GLY A 126 -1.06 -3.46 5.63
N GLY A 127 -0.67 -3.53 4.36
CA GLY A 127 -1.58 -3.72 3.22
C GLY A 127 -2.48 -4.95 3.32
N SER A 128 -2.04 -5.99 4.02
CA SER A 128 -2.82 -7.24 4.20
C SER A 128 -4.14 -7.06 4.92
N ALA A 129 -4.19 -6.20 5.93
CA ALA A 129 -5.41 -5.91 6.67
C ALA A 129 -6.21 -4.79 5.98
N LEU A 130 -5.51 -3.77 5.48
CA LEU A 130 -6.12 -2.59 4.86
C LEU A 130 -6.84 -2.91 3.55
N LEU A 131 -6.39 -3.93 2.81
CA LEU A 131 -6.95 -4.32 1.51
C LEU A 131 -7.29 -5.83 1.48
N PRO A 132 -8.36 -6.28 2.16
CA PRO A 132 -8.69 -7.70 2.30
C PRO A 132 -9.07 -8.40 0.99
N ALA A 133 -9.84 -7.77 0.10
CA ALA A 133 -10.29 -8.25 -1.22
C ALA A 133 -10.50 -9.77 -1.30
N PRO A 134 -11.48 -10.35 -0.61
CA PRO A 134 -11.67 -11.80 -0.56
C PRO A 134 -12.05 -12.38 -1.94
N VAL A 135 -11.60 -13.59 -2.22
CA VAL A 135 -11.98 -14.34 -3.42
C VAL A 135 -13.46 -14.72 -3.40
N ALA A 136 -14.02 -15.07 -4.55
CA ALA A 136 -15.41 -15.50 -4.66
C ALA A 136 -15.72 -16.66 -3.71
N GLY A 137 -16.84 -16.59 -3.00
CA GLY A 137 -17.26 -17.60 -2.01
C GLY A 137 -16.63 -17.46 -0.62
N VAL A 138 -15.71 -16.51 -0.43
CA VAL A 138 -15.09 -16.20 0.87
C VAL A 138 -15.59 -14.84 1.35
N SER A 139 -16.15 -14.79 2.55
CA SER A 139 -16.56 -13.53 3.17
C SER A 139 -15.40 -12.85 3.90
N LEU A 140 -15.57 -11.56 4.23
CA LEU A 140 -14.63 -10.84 5.10
C LEU A 140 -14.51 -11.55 6.47
N ARG A 141 -15.63 -12.05 7.01
CA ARG A 141 -15.65 -12.79 8.26
C ARG A 141 -14.84 -14.07 8.18
N ASP A 142 -14.92 -14.83 7.09
CA ASP A 142 -14.15 -16.05 6.91
C ASP A 142 -12.65 -15.73 6.91
N LYS A 143 -12.23 -14.66 6.21
CA LYS A 143 -10.84 -14.20 6.24
C LYS A 143 -10.38 -13.82 7.65
N MET A 144 -11.21 -13.16 8.43
CA MET A 144 -10.91 -12.80 9.82
C MET A 144 -10.73 -14.06 10.69
N VAL A 145 -11.62 -15.05 10.55
CA VAL A 145 -11.53 -16.33 11.28
C VAL A 145 -10.24 -17.07 10.91
N VAL A 146 -9.96 -17.22 9.61
CA VAL A 146 -8.72 -17.88 9.15
C VAL A 146 -7.49 -17.13 9.67
N ASN A 147 -7.48 -15.80 9.62
CA ASN A 147 -6.36 -15.01 10.14
C ASN A 147 -6.14 -15.22 11.65
N ALA A 148 -7.22 -15.26 12.44
CA ALA A 148 -7.13 -15.54 13.87
C ALA A 148 -6.58 -16.96 14.14
N GLN A 149 -7.03 -17.95 13.38
CA GLN A 149 -6.53 -19.33 13.48
C GLN A 149 -5.06 -19.44 13.11
N LEU A 150 -4.62 -18.76 12.04
CA LEU A 150 -3.22 -18.72 11.64
C LEU A 150 -2.33 -18.10 12.73
N LEU A 151 -2.77 -17.01 13.37
CA LEU A 151 -2.02 -16.37 14.44
C LEU A 151 -1.86 -17.28 15.69
N THR A 152 -2.85 -18.14 15.97
CA THR A 152 -2.81 -19.06 17.11
C THR A 152 -2.16 -20.41 16.80
N SER A 153 -1.96 -20.75 15.52
CA SER A 153 -1.39 -22.03 15.10
C SER A 153 0.11 -22.18 15.34
N GLY A 154 0.81 -21.07 15.56
CA GLY A 154 2.28 -21.07 15.63
C GLY A 154 2.97 -21.23 14.27
N ALA A 155 2.23 -21.12 13.16
CA ALA A 155 2.80 -21.18 11.82
C ALA A 155 3.73 -19.99 11.55
N ASP A 156 4.78 -20.23 10.78
CA ASP A 156 5.70 -19.20 10.34
C ASP A 156 4.99 -18.16 9.47
N ILE A 157 5.49 -16.93 9.49
CA ILE A 157 4.90 -15.80 8.76
C ILE A 157 4.79 -16.08 7.24
N GLU A 158 5.74 -16.80 6.68
CA GLU A 158 5.75 -17.20 5.26
C GLU A 158 4.55 -18.10 4.93
N VAL A 159 4.30 -19.12 5.77
CA VAL A 159 3.15 -20.03 5.63
C VAL A 159 1.85 -19.26 5.79
N MET A 160 1.77 -18.38 6.79
CA MET A 160 0.59 -17.53 7.00
C MET A 160 0.31 -16.64 5.78
N ASN A 161 1.34 -16.01 5.22
CA ASN A 161 1.19 -15.15 4.04
C ASN A 161 0.79 -15.95 2.79
N LEU A 162 1.34 -17.14 2.60
CA LEU A 162 0.95 -18.04 1.50
C LEU A 162 -0.55 -18.36 1.55
N ILE A 163 -1.09 -18.71 2.72
CA ILE A 163 -2.53 -18.98 2.88
C ILE A 163 -3.36 -17.70 2.68
N ARG A 164 -2.93 -16.57 3.24
CA ARG A 164 -3.61 -15.27 3.08
C ARG A 164 -3.69 -14.83 1.61
N GLN A 165 -2.66 -15.13 0.81
CA GLN A 165 -2.65 -14.83 -0.63
C GLN A 165 -3.74 -15.61 -1.37
N GLN A 166 -3.93 -16.91 -1.05
CA GLN A 166 -4.96 -17.74 -1.69
C GLN A 166 -6.39 -17.25 -1.42
N LEU A 167 -6.60 -16.53 -0.34
CA LEU A 167 -7.90 -15.96 0.05
C LEU A 167 -8.12 -14.53 -0.47
N SER A 168 -7.26 -14.04 -1.37
CA SER A 168 -7.31 -12.65 -1.85
C SER A 168 -7.24 -12.56 -3.36
N GLU A 169 -8.12 -11.76 -3.96
CA GLU A 169 -8.11 -11.49 -5.40
C GLU A 169 -6.97 -10.55 -5.82
N LEU A 170 -6.42 -9.75 -4.90
CA LEU A 170 -5.43 -8.71 -5.22
C LEU A 170 -4.00 -9.05 -4.79
N LYS A 171 -3.82 -10.04 -3.89
CA LYS A 171 -2.51 -10.49 -3.42
C LYS A 171 -1.90 -11.53 -4.36
N GLY A 172 -0.60 -11.85 -4.10
CA GLY A 172 0.10 -12.89 -4.86
C GLY A 172 0.08 -12.65 -6.37
N GLY A 173 0.25 -11.40 -6.80
CA GLY A 173 0.18 -11.01 -8.22
C GLY A 173 -1.25 -10.82 -8.77
N GLY A 174 -2.28 -10.93 -7.92
CA GLY A 174 -3.68 -10.79 -8.35
C GLY A 174 -3.99 -9.43 -9.00
N MET A 175 -3.35 -8.36 -8.56
CA MET A 175 -3.49 -7.03 -9.19
C MET A 175 -3.11 -7.05 -10.68
N LEU A 176 -2.09 -7.83 -11.07
CA LEU A 176 -1.63 -7.93 -12.45
C LEU A 176 -2.72 -8.47 -13.38
N ARG A 177 -3.52 -9.44 -12.91
CA ARG A 177 -4.63 -10.03 -13.70
C ARG A 177 -5.69 -9.00 -14.07
N TYR A 178 -5.95 -8.03 -13.19
CA TYR A 178 -6.91 -6.95 -13.46
C TYR A 178 -6.34 -5.81 -14.29
N ALA A 179 -5.01 -5.64 -14.27
CA ALA A 179 -4.32 -4.60 -15.01
C ALA A 179 -3.96 -5.02 -16.45
N GLU A 180 -3.87 -6.32 -16.76
CA GLU A 180 -3.48 -6.82 -18.08
C GLU A 180 -4.37 -6.23 -19.19
N PRO A 181 -3.80 -5.72 -20.32
CA PRO A 181 -2.39 -5.76 -20.74
C PRO A 181 -1.55 -4.56 -20.30
N SER A 182 -2.02 -3.74 -19.40
CA SER A 182 -1.30 -2.55 -18.93
C SER A 182 -0.04 -2.89 -18.17
N PRO A 183 1.09 -2.21 -18.41
CA PRO A 183 2.29 -2.40 -17.60
C PRO A 183 2.08 -1.91 -16.18
N VAL A 184 2.55 -2.71 -15.21
CA VAL A 184 2.47 -2.39 -13.78
C VAL A 184 3.88 -2.20 -13.22
N THR A 185 4.12 -1.03 -12.63
CA THR A 185 5.32 -0.74 -11.88
C THR A 185 4.98 -0.67 -10.39
N SER A 186 5.74 -1.37 -9.55
CA SER A 186 5.54 -1.34 -8.10
C SER A 186 6.74 -0.73 -7.40
N LEU A 187 6.50 0.27 -6.55
CA LEU A 187 7.46 0.78 -5.58
C LEU A 187 7.03 0.25 -4.21
N ILE A 188 7.92 -0.53 -3.58
CA ILE A 188 7.62 -1.24 -2.35
C ILE A 188 8.52 -0.71 -1.24
N LEU A 189 7.91 -0.18 -0.19
CA LEU A 189 8.58 0.14 1.07
C LEU A 189 8.36 -1.05 2.01
N SER A 190 9.31 -1.97 1.98
CA SER A 190 9.23 -3.23 2.73
C SER A 190 9.53 -3.03 4.21
N ASP A 191 8.77 -3.70 5.07
CA ASP A 191 9.03 -3.90 6.48
C ASP A 191 9.42 -5.38 6.79
N VAL A 192 9.69 -6.16 5.74
CA VAL A 192 10.07 -7.58 5.83
C VAL A 192 11.59 -7.71 5.79
N LEU A 193 12.15 -8.47 6.74
CA LEU A 193 13.58 -8.76 6.75
C LEU A 193 13.99 -9.49 5.47
N GLY A 194 15.00 -8.94 4.77
CA GLY A 194 15.52 -9.51 3.53
C GLY A 194 14.74 -9.15 2.27
N ASP A 195 13.70 -8.31 2.38
CA ASP A 195 12.92 -7.76 1.25
C ASP A 195 12.41 -8.83 0.27
N ASP A 196 12.05 -10.02 0.76
CA ASP A 196 11.51 -11.09 -0.09
C ASP A 196 10.14 -10.69 -0.66
N LEU A 197 10.12 -10.42 -1.97
CA LEU A 197 8.90 -10.03 -2.69
C LEU A 197 7.77 -11.08 -2.64
N ARG A 198 8.08 -12.33 -2.28
CA ARG A 198 7.05 -13.37 -2.09
C ARG A 198 6.29 -13.19 -0.77
N ALA A 199 6.89 -12.47 0.17
CA ALA A 199 6.31 -12.22 1.50
C ALA A 199 5.62 -10.84 1.59
N VAL A 200 5.88 -9.93 0.66
CA VAL A 200 5.35 -8.55 0.64
C VAL A 200 3.93 -8.48 0.07
#